data_48a3c23b3a2d29550efcb36c07083d9b
#
_entry.id   48a3c23b3a2d29550efcb36c07083d9b
#
_cell.length_a   1.000
_cell.length_b   1.000
_cell.length_c   1.000
_cell.angle_alpha   90.00
_cell.angle_beta   90.00
_cell.angle_gamma   90.00
#
_symmetry.space_group_name_H-M   'P 1'
#
loop_
_entity.id
_entity.type
_entity.pdbx_description
1 polymer ?
#
loop_
_entity_poly.entity_id
_entity_poly.type
_entity_poly.pdbx_seq_one_letter_code
_entity_poly.pdbx_strand_id
1 'polypeptide(L)'
;LVLPSVMKFNSINKKTKKNYANLAPFVFKDLDNSKSDEIVCNNFIDSLESLSKELKLPYRLRDLEIPEEACQLMASEAMKQTRLLVNNPRKIEESDAFNIYKSVW
;
A
#
# COMPACT_ATOMS: atom_id res chain seq x y z
N LEU A 1 -6.18 -5.10 2.15
CA LEU A 1 -5.97 -5.53 0.77
C LEU A 1 -5.08 -4.53 0.04
N VAL A 2 -5.48 -3.27 -0.14
CA VAL A 2 -4.72 -2.27 -0.93
C VAL A 2 -3.56 -1.60 -0.17
N LEU A 3 -3.49 -1.68 1.15
CA LEU A 3 -2.52 -0.95 1.96
C LEU A 3 -1.06 -1.17 1.53
N PRO A 4 -0.57 -2.39 1.29
CA PRO A 4 0.82 -2.59 0.85
C PRO A 4 1.12 -1.88 -0.49
N SER A 5 0.20 -1.94 -1.46
CA SER A 5 0.36 -1.27 -2.75
C SER A 5 0.36 0.26 -2.63
N VAL A 6 -0.48 0.83 -1.76
CA VAL A 6 -0.47 2.26 -1.44
C VAL A 6 0.86 2.65 -0.78
N MET A 7 1.38 1.84 0.12
CA MET A 7 2.67 2.10 0.76
C MET A 7 3.82 2.02 -0.25
N LYS A 8 3.81 1.06 -1.18
CA LYS A 8 4.78 0.99 -2.30
C LYS A 8 4.73 2.27 -3.14
N PHE A 9 3.54 2.71 -3.51
CA PHE A 9 3.36 3.97 -4.25
C PHE A 9 3.92 5.17 -3.48
N ASN A 10 3.62 5.30 -2.20
CA ASN A 10 4.05 6.41 -1.37
C ASN A 10 5.56 6.41 -1.09
N SER A 11 6.19 5.23 -1.01
CA SER A 11 7.61 5.07 -0.67
C SER A 11 8.57 5.54 -1.78
N ILE A 12 8.07 5.89 -2.95
CA ILE A 12 8.85 6.59 -3.98
C ILE A 12 9.34 7.96 -3.45
N ASN A 13 8.54 8.60 -2.59
CA ASN A 13 8.97 9.78 -1.86
C ASN A 13 9.96 9.40 -0.75
N LYS A 14 11.19 9.95 -0.80
CA LYS A 14 12.27 9.61 0.14
C LYS A 14 11.91 9.86 1.60
N LYS A 15 11.22 10.98 1.91
CA LYS A 15 10.78 11.30 3.27
C LYS A 15 9.77 10.28 3.79
N THR A 16 8.82 9.90 2.94
CA THR A 16 7.82 8.87 3.29
C THR A 16 8.46 7.51 3.51
N LYS A 17 9.39 7.12 2.63
CA LYS A 17 10.18 5.89 2.78
C LYS A 17 10.88 5.83 4.14
N LYS A 18 11.56 6.91 4.51
CA LYS A 18 12.23 7.04 5.82
C LYS A 18 11.23 6.93 6.98
N ASN A 19 10.07 7.58 6.86
CA ASN A 19 9.03 7.49 7.90
C ASN A 19 8.52 6.06 8.08
N TYR A 20 8.30 5.33 6.98
CA TYR A 20 7.91 3.92 7.03
C TYR A 20 9.01 3.04 7.65
N ALA A 21 10.27 3.25 7.26
CA ALA A 21 11.39 2.54 7.87
C ALA A 21 11.50 2.78 9.38
N ASN A 22 11.29 4.01 9.84
CA ASN A 22 11.29 4.36 11.25
C ASN A 22 10.12 3.74 12.01
N LEU A 23 8.96 3.58 11.36
CA LEU A 23 7.77 2.98 11.96
C LEU A 23 7.87 1.45 12.06
N ALA A 24 8.56 0.82 11.14
CA ALA A 24 8.63 -0.63 10.99
C ALA A 24 8.91 -1.42 12.30
N PRO A 25 9.93 -1.07 13.12
CA PRO A 25 10.26 -1.83 14.34
C PRO A 25 9.21 -1.69 15.45
N PHE A 26 8.34 -0.68 15.37
CA PHE A 26 7.22 -0.53 16.33
C PHE A 26 6.05 -1.43 16.00
N VAL A 27 5.91 -1.81 14.72
CA VAL A 27 4.85 -2.71 14.24
C VAL A 27 5.32 -4.15 14.25
N PHE A 28 6.53 -4.41 13.76
CA PHE A 28 7.17 -5.74 13.73
C PHE A 28 8.48 -5.70 14.51
N LYS A 29 8.43 -6.15 15.75
CA LYS A 29 9.58 -6.08 16.70
C LYS A 29 10.81 -6.83 16.21
N ASP A 30 10.61 -7.91 15.46
CA ASP A 30 11.69 -8.76 14.96
C ASP A 30 12.24 -8.30 13.59
N LEU A 31 11.73 -7.18 13.06
CA LEU A 31 12.18 -6.65 11.79
C LEU A 31 13.55 -5.97 11.97
N ASP A 32 14.55 -6.44 11.21
CA ASP A 32 15.89 -5.85 11.23
C ASP A 32 15.86 -4.42 10.65
N ASN A 33 16.11 -3.43 11.51
CA ASN A 33 16.14 -2.01 11.16
C ASN A 33 17.58 -1.46 11.01
N SER A 34 18.59 -2.32 11.02
CA SER A 34 20.01 -1.93 10.86
C SER A 34 20.41 -1.64 9.41
N LYS A 35 19.53 -1.97 8.45
CA LYS A 35 19.74 -1.80 7.02
C LYS A 35 19.36 -0.39 6.56
N SER A 36 19.54 -0.12 5.27
CA SER A 36 19.10 1.14 4.67
C SER A 36 17.57 1.33 4.77
N ASP A 37 17.12 2.60 4.78
CA ASP A 37 15.69 2.93 4.81
C ASP A 37 14.90 2.22 3.71
N GLU A 38 15.50 2.01 2.54
CA GLU A 38 14.89 1.29 1.44
C GLU A 38 14.61 -0.17 1.76
N ILE A 39 15.62 -0.87 2.29
CA ILE A 39 15.50 -2.28 2.66
C ILE A 39 14.50 -2.44 3.80
N VAL A 40 14.59 -1.60 4.83
CA VAL A 40 13.68 -1.66 5.98
C VAL A 40 12.24 -1.36 5.57
N CYS A 41 12.03 -0.34 4.72
CA CYS A 41 10.71 -0.01 4.18
C CYS A 41 10.11 -1.18 3.37
N ASN A 42 10.90 -1.78 2.47
CA ASN A 42 10.43 -2.92 1.68
C ASN A 42 10.09 -4.12 2.58
N ASN A 43 10.96 -4.47 3.52
CA ASN A 43 10.69 -5.55 4.47
C ASN A 43 9.43 -5.29 5.30
N PHE A 44 9.17 -4.04 5.68
CA PHE A 44 7.95 -3.65 6.38
C PHE A 44 6.70 -3.91 5.54
N ILE A 45 6.73 -3.50 4.27
CA ILE A 45 5.60 -3.71 3.34
C ILE A 45 5.38 -5.20 3.10
N ASP A 46 6.45 -5.97 2.90
CA ASP A 46 6.38 -7.42 2.69
C ASP A 46 5.85 -8.15 3.95
N SER A 47 6.21 -7.67 5.14
CA SER A 47 5.68 -8.20 6.40
C SER A 47 4.18 -7.97 6.55
N LEU A 48 3.66 -6.82 6.11
CA LEU A 48 2.21 -6.54 6.08
C LEU A 48 1.48 -7.45 5.07
N GLU A 49 2.07 -7.70 3.90
CA GLU A 49 1.52 -8.66 2.94
C GLU A 49 1.48 -10.08 3.51
N SER A 50 2.56 -10.50 4.18
CA SER A 50 2.67 -11.82 4.81
C SER A 50 1.64 -11.97 5.93
N LEU A 51 1.47 -10.97 6.77
CA LEU A 51 0.47 -10.96 7.84
C LEU A 51 -0.96 -11.14 7.28
N SER A 52 -1.28 -10.47 6.18
CA SER A 52 -2.58 -10.62 5.53
C SER A 52 -2.82 -12.07 5.06
N LYS A 53 -1.79 -12.72 4.53
CA LYS A 53 -1.85 -14.13 4.10
C LYS A 53 -1.98 -15.09 5.28
N GLU A 54 -1.23 -14.89 6.35
CA GLU A 54 -1.31 -15.69 7.58
C GLU A 54 -2.71 -15.62 8.21
N LEU A 55 -3.31 -14.43 8.20
CA LEU A 55 -4.67 -14.22 8.69
C LEU A 55 -5.75 -14.70 7.69
N LYS A 56 -5.35 -15.26 6.54
CA LYS A 56 -6.26 -15.73 5.48
C LYS A 56 -7.23 -14.65 5.00
N LEU A 57 -6.80 -13.39 5.01
CA LEU A 57 -7.58 -12.29 4.47
C LEU A 57 -7.48 -12.30 2.93
N PRO A 58 -8.54 -11.90 2.22
CA PRO A 58 -8.46 -11.69 0.79
C PRO A 58 -7.34 -10.69 0.46
N TYR A 59 -6.45 -11.05 -0.44
CA TYR A 59 -5.32 -10.19 -0.83
C TYR A 59 -5.37 -9.75 -2.30
N ARG A 60 -6.36 -10.25 -3.04
CA ARG A 60 -6.67 -9.84 -4.41
C ARG A 60 -8.14 -9.49 -4.56
N LEU A 61 -8.43 -8.51 -5.41
CA LEU A 61 -9.82 -8.11 -5.68
C LEU A 61 -10.61 -9.25 -6.34
N ARG A 62 -9.98 -10.02 -7.23
CA ARG A 62 -10.63 -11.19 -7.86
C ARG A 62 -11.03 -12.29 -6.87
N ASP A 63 -10.36 -12.41 -5.72
CA ASP A 63 -10.73 -13.36 -4.68
C ASP A 63 -12.05 -12.96 -3.99
N LEU A 64 -12.48 -11.72 -4.19
CA LEU A 64 -13.76 -11.16 -3.75
C LEU A 64 -14.79 -11.07 -4.90
N GLU A 65 -14.56 -11.78 -6.01
CA GLU A 65 -15.40 -11.76 -7.20
C GLU A 65 -15.57 -10.35 -7.83
N ILE A 66 -14.62 -9.46 -7.57
CA ILE A 66 -14.61 -8.11 -8.17
C ILE A 66 -14.02 -8.25 -9.58
N PRO A 67 -14.78 -7.89 -10.64
CA PRO A 67 -14.28 -7.99 -12.00
C PRO A 67 -13.20 -6.95 -12.29
N GLU A 68 -12.33 -7.24 -13.24
CA GLU A 68 -11.19 -6.38 -13.59
C GLU A 68 -11.61 -4.98 -14.04
N GLU A 69 -12.72 -4.90 -14.76
CA GLU A 69 -13.31 -3.66 -15.27
C GLU A 69 -13.73 -2.71 -14.14
N ALA A 70 -14.02 -3.24 -12.95
CA ALA A 70 -14.37 -2.43 -11.79
C ALA A 70 -13.21 -1.56 -11.30
N CYS A 71 -11.95 -1.90 -11.61
CA CYS A 71 -10.79 -1.12 -11.19
C CYS A 71 -10.87 0.35 -11.65
N GLN A 72 -11.39 0.61 -12.86
CA GLN A 72 -11.55 1.98 -13.36
C GLN A 72 -12.61 2.75 -12.58
N LEU A 73 -13.75 2.13 -12.31
CA LEU A 73 -14.80 2.74 -11.50
C LEU A 73 -14.34 3.00 -10.07
N MET A 74 -13.66 2.01 -9.47
CA MET A 74 -13.10 2.14 -8.12
C MET A 74 -12.10 3.30 -8.03
N ALA A 75 -11.25 3.48 -9.04
CA ALA A 75 -10.30 4.59 -9.10
C ALA A 75 -11.03 5.94 -9.15
N SER A 76 -12.02 6.07 -10.02
CA SER A 76 -12.82 7.29 -10.14
C SER A 76 -13.57 7.61 -8.84
N GLU A 77 -14.17 6.61 -8.19
CA GLU A 77 -14.85 6.80 -6.89
C GLU A 77 -13.87 7.15 -5.76
N ALA A 78 -12.67 6.57 -5.76
CA ALA A 78 -11.63 6.89 -4.79
C ALA A 78 -11.23 8.37 -4.86
N MET A 79 -11.19 8.97 -6.06
CA MET A 79 -10.84 10.40 -6.23
C MET A 79 -11.87 11.36 -5.62
N LYS A 80 -13.09 10.90 -5.35
CA LYS A 80 -14.12 11.70 -4.66
C LYS A 80 -13.86 11.81 -3.15
N GLN A 81 -12.98 10.98 -2.59
CA GLN A 81 -12.62 10.95 -1.17
C GLN A 81 -11.57 12.02 -0.83
N THR A 82 -11.80 13.26 -1.21
CA THR A 82 -10.84 14.38 -1.10
C THR A 82 -10.30 14.56 0.32
N ARG A 83 -11.15 14.37 1.34
CA ARG A 83 -10.76 14.47 2.74
C ARG A 83 -9.69 13.43 3.14
N LEU A 84 -9.72 12.26 2.54
CA LEU A 84 -8.73 11.21 2.80
C LEU A 84 -7.48 11.43 1.96
N LEU A 85 -7.64 11.77 0.69
CA LEU A 85 -6.55 11.95 -0.26
C LEU A 85 -5.61 13.09 0.13
N VAL A 86 -6.10 14.18 0.73
CA VAL A 86 -5.27 15.31 1.19
C VAL A 86 -4.27 14.89 2.28
N ASN A 87 -4.55 13.83 3.03
CA ASN A 87 -3.68 13.29 4.06
C ASN A 87 -2.66 12.27 3.53
N ASN A 88 -2.76 11.87 2.26
CA ASN A 88 -1.78 10.96 1.68
C ASN A 88 -0.44 11.69 1.49
N PRO A 89 0.71 11.09 1.87
CA PRO A 89 2.01 11.76 1.80
C PRO A 89 2.49 12.07 0.36
N ARG A 90 1.87 11.46 -0.63
CA ARG A 90 2.12 11.70 -2.05
C ARG A 90 0.79 12.00 -2.75
N LYS A 91 0.77 13.01 -3.62
CA LYS A 91 -0.40 13.29 -4.44
C LYS A 91 -0.76 12.06 -5.26
N ILE A 92 -2.04 11.70 -5.28
CA ILE A 92 -2.60 10.59 -6.06
C ILE A 92 -3.47 11.18 -7.16
N GLU A 93 -3.22 10.78 -8.40
CA GLU A 93 -4.09 11.01 -9.54
C GLU A 93 -4.95 9.77 -9.80
N GLU A 94 -6.02 9.90 -10.60
CA GLU A 94 -6.92 8.78 -10.91
C GLU A 94 -6.17 7.60 -11.55
N SER A 95 -5.20 7.89 -12.43
CA SER A 95 -4.35 6.87 -13.04
C SER A 95 -3.50 6.10 -12.02
N ASP A 96 -3.03 6.77 -10.96
CA ASP A 96 -2.29 6.11 -9.88
C ASP A 96 -3.22 5.18 -9.10
N ALA A 97 -4.42 5.65 -8.76
CA ALA A 97 -5.44 4.85 -8.08
C ALA A 97 -5.82 3.62 -8.92
N PHE A 98 -6.02 3.79 -10.23
CA PHE A 98 -6.27 2.69 -11.15
C PHE A 98 -5.13 1.66 -11.11
N ASN A 99 -3.86 2.10 -11.23
CA ASN A 99 -2.71 1.21 -11.21
C ASN A 99 -2.57 0.48 -9.85
N ILE A 100 -2.90 1.13 -8.74
CA ILE A 100 -2.93 0.49 -7.42
C ILE A 100 -3.98 -0.63 -7.40
N TYR A 101 -5.21 -0.38 -7.83
CA TYR A 101 -6.25 -1.42 -7.89
C TYR A 101 -5.89 -2.56 -8.84
N LYS A 102 -5.35 -2.24 -10.01
CA LYS A 102 -4.86 -3.26 -10.97
C LYS A 102 -3.76 -4.13 -10.38
N SER A 103 -2.85 -3.56 -9.60
CA SER A 103 -1.74 -4.31 -8.98
C SER A 103 -2.19 -5.34 -7.95
N VAL A 104 -3.39 -5.20 -7.43
CA VAL A 104 -3.98 -6.10 -6.43
C VAL A 104 -5.17 -6.90 -6.98
N TRP A 105 -5.42 -6.84 -8.27
CA TRP A 105 -6.44 -7.66 -8.93
C TRP A 105 -5.86 -8.99 -9.38
#